data_1784da9e8c8fc032cfc1d1de284c22fb
#
_entry.id   1784da9e8c8fc032cfc1d1de284c22fb
#
_cell.length_a   1.000
_cell.length_b   1.000
_cell.length_c   1.000
_cell.angle_alpha   90.00
_cell.angle_beta   90.00
_cell.angle_gamma   90.00
#
_symmetry.space_group_name_H-M   'P 1'
#
loop_
_entity.id
_entity.type
_entity.pdbx_description
1 polymer ?
#
loop_
_entity_poly.entity_id
_entity_poly.type
_entity_poly.pdbx_seq_one_letter_code
_entity_poly.pdbx_strand_id
1 'polypeptide(L)'
;KLDKGTLKMDPFRHEWVSCKLLEALVFAAGAEEDDRKWLKVLAEGTIKTEDIEKNLQIDEKGNGQADMKKLDAAHLPPIAKFLMWLILSHHRLPSMDKDGWVNVEKKSFHSIFSSLNACWGYESEAEEAIMCRRSCFVFPEGLLVENAAAWRKAIKKWCGRLLNDYDRLMDIMGGETYKPSFRAIAHYTRLSLMLADHYISSLPEETDKGRWAKNDLWANTDGKTGKKKQFLEEHLVRVCEQATHIAHRLPYFSDQMESVYDVKALAKKSPAVFRWQDTVVEKIRAFREKNGDG
;
A
#
# COMPACT_ATOMS: atom_id res chain seq x y z
N LYS A 1 -24.53 -11.70 -1.74
CA LYS A 1 -24.87 -10.28 -1.42
C LYS A 1 -25.07 -10.24 0.06
N LEU A 2 -24.09 -9.72 0.80
CA LEU A 2 -24.27 -9.41 2.22
C LEU A 2 -25.31 -8.30 2.33
N ASP A 3 -26.23 -8.50 3.26
CA ASP A 3 -27.29 -7.54 3.50
C ASP A 3 -26.65 -6.22 3.97
N LYS A 4 -26.94 -5.12 3.29
CA LYS A 4 -26.28 -3.81 3.48
C LYS A 4 -26.45 -3.20 4.88
N GLY A 5 -27.12 -3.91 5.80
CA GLY A 5 -27.39 -3.45 7.16
C GLY A 5 -26.39 -3.90 8.22
N THR A 6 -25.58 -4.94 7.97
CA THR A 6 -24.79 -5.63 9.03
C THR A 6 -23.31 -5.30 9.01
N LEU A 7 -22.70 -4.97 7.85
CA LEU A 7 -21.30 -4.59 7.78
C LEU A 7 -21.17 -3.17 7.25
N LYS A 8 -20.87 -2.23 8.13
CA LYS A 8 -20.61 -0.82 7.77
C LYS A 8 -19.25 -0.60 7.11
N MET A 9 -18.37 -1.60 7.09
CA MET A 9 -17.02 -1.52 6.57
C MET A 9 -16.59 -2.86 5.97
N ASP A 10 -15.65 -2.84 5.04
CA ASP A 10 -15.07 -4.04 4.47
C ASP A 10 -14.44 -4.90 5.57
N PRO A 11 -14.58 -6.24 5.51
CA PRO A 11 -14.09 -7.14 6.56
C PRO A 11 -12.56 -7.22 6.62
N PHE A 12 -11.90 -6.79 5.56
CA PHE A 12 -10.45 -6.63 5.46
C PHE A 12 -10.06 -5.28 4.91
N ARG A 13 -8.92 -4.82 5.36
CA ARG A 13 -8.24 -3.75 4.66
C ARG A 13 -7.57 -4.33 3.41
N HIS A 14 -7.78 -3.66 2.27
CA HIS A 14 -7.19 -4.08 1.00
C HIS A 14 -5.65 -4.08 1.04
N GLU A 15 -5.04 -3.24 1.89
CA GLU A 15 -3.60 -3.23 2.09
C GLU A 15 -3.08 -4.57 2.63
N TRP A 16 -3.81 -5.14 3.61
CA TRP A 16 -3.44 -6.42 4.17
C TRP A 16 -3.61 -7.57 3.16
N VAL A 17 -4.73 -7.57 2.41
CA VAL A 17 -4.98 -8.54 1.34
C VAL A 17 -3.87 -8.49 0.28
N SER A 18 -3.49 -7.27 -0.15
CA SER A 18 -2.43 -7.08 -1.13
C SER A 18 -1.07 -7.56 -0.62
N CYS A 19 -0.78 -7.39 0.67
CA CYS A 19 0.44 -7.93 1.29
C CYS A 19 0.44 -9.47 1.28
N LYS A 20 -0.69 -10.11 1.58
CA LYS A 20 -0.80 -11.58 1.52
C LYS A 20 -0.64 -12.12 0.10
N LEU A 21 -1.19 -11.43 -0.89
CA LEU A 21 -1.00 -11.78 -2.31
C LEU A 21 0.46 -11.60 -2.75
N LEU A 22 1.14 -10.55 -2.31
CA LEU A 22 2.56 -10.35 -2.59
C LEU A 22 3.42 -11.46 -1.95
N GLU A 23 3.15 -11.80 -0.70
CA GLU A 23 3.83 -12.89 0.01
C GLU A 23 3.65 -14.23 -0.74
N ALA A 24 2.42 -14.57 -1.08
CA ALA A 24 2.10 -15.79 -1.83
C ALA A 24 2.75 -15.82 -3.22
N LEU A 25 2.83 -14.69 -3.91
CA LEU A 25 3.51 -14.56 -5.19
C LEU A 25 5.02 -14.81 -5.08
N VAL A 26 5.66 -14.25 -4.05
CA VAL A 26 7.09 -14.46 -3.81
C VAL A 26 7.39 -15.93 -3.52
N PHE A 27 6.57 -16.58 -2.70
CA PHE A 27 6.70 -18.01 -2.41
C PHE A 27 6.42 -18.88 -3.65
N ALA A 28 5.38 -18.56 -4.43
CA ALA A 28 5.08 -19.26 -5.68
C ALA A 28 6.23 -19.18 -6.68
N ALA A 29 7.00 -18.11 -6.67
CA ALA A 29 8.18 -17.94 -7.50
C ALA A 29 9.46 -18.62 -6.94
N GLY A 30 9.38 -19.26 -5.75
CA GLY A 30 10.53 -19.83 -5.04
C GLY A 30 11.61 -18.77 -4.76
N ALA A 31 11.20 -17.58 -4.36
CA ALA A 31 12.03 -16.37 -4.32
C ALA A 31 12.25 -15.84 -2.89
N GLU A 32 12.27 -16.73 -1.90
CA GLU A 32 12.40 -16.36 -0.49
C GLU A 32 13.72 -15.64 -0.17
N GLU A 33 14.78 -15.92 -0.92
CA GLU A 33 16.09 -15.34 -0.70
C GLU A 33 16.54 -14.33 -1.77
N ASP A 34 15.88 -14.29 -2.94
CA ASP A 34 16.35 -13.50 -4.09
C ASP A 34 15.20 -12.83 -4.84
N ASP A 35 15.10 -11.51 -4.72
CA ASP A 35 14.12 -10.70 -5.42
C ASP A 35 14.15 -10.87 -6.95
N ARG A 36 15.30 -11.19 -7.56
CA ARG A 36 15.42 -11.36 -9.01
C ARG A 36 14.51 -12.45 -9.55
N LYS A 37 14.25 -13.51 -8.77
CA LYS A 37 13.39 -14.62 -9.19
C LYS A 37 11.95 -14.19 -9.39
N TRP A 38 11.31 -13.60 -8.38
CA TRP A 38 9.92 -13.19 -8.48
C TRP A 38 9.72 -12.01 -9.43
N LEU A 39 10.67 -11.07 -9.48
CA LEU A 39 10.65 -9.97 -10.45
C LEU A 39 10.70 -10.48 -11.89
N LYS A 40 11.52 -11.51 -12.16
CA LYS A 40 11.62 -12.14 -13.48
C LYS A 40 10.32 -12.85 -13.85
N VAL A 41 9.76 -13.64 -12.95
CA VAL A 41 8.49 -14.35 -13.16
C VAL A 41 7.35 -13.37 -13.48
N LEU A 42 7.28 -12.24 -12.79
CA LEU A 42 6.31 -11.17 -13.09
C LEU A 42 6.59 -10.47 -14.42
N ALA A 43 7.86 -10.18 -14.73
CA ALA A 43 8.23 -9.53 -16.00
C ALA A 43 7.91 -10.43 -17.21
N GLU A 44 8.08 -11.73 -17.07
CA GLU A 44 7.78 -12.73 -18.10
C GLU A 44 6.28 -13.07 -18.17
N GLY A 45 5.53 -12.82 -17.09
CA GLY A 45 4.10 -13.14 -17.01
C GLY A 45 3.83 -14.64 -16.97
N THR A 46 4.73 -15.41 -16.36
CA THR A 46 4.65 -16.87 -16.29
C THR A 46 3.87 -17.39 -15.08
N ILE A 47 3.66 -16.56 -14.05
CA ILE A 47 2.92 -16.94 -12.85
C ILE A 47 1.41 -16.91 -13.09
N LYS A 48 0.71 -17.86 -12.52
CA LYS A 48 -0.74 -18.01 -12.62
C LYS A 48 -1.43 -17.79 -11.29
N THR A 49 -2.72 -17.48 -11.33
CA THR A 49 -3.60 -17.37 -10.16
C THR A 49 -3.49 -18.60 -9.27
N GLU A 50 -3.58 -19.81 -9.86
CA GLU A 50 -3.49 -21.06 -9.12
C GLU A 50 -2.18 -21.25 -8.35
N ASP A 51 -1.06 -20.73 -8.89
CA ASP A 51 0.23 -20.83 -8.22
C ASP A 51 0.26 -19.92 -6.99
N ILE A 52 -0.36 -18.74 -7.08
CA ILE A 52 -0.49 -17.81 -5.95
C ILE A 52 -1.46 -18.39 -4.90
N GLU A 53 -2.62 -18.91 -5.33
CA GLU A 53 -3.62 -19.50 -4.42
C GLU A 53 -3.05 -20.65 -3.58
N LYS A 54 -2.25 -21.55 -4.19
CA LYS A 54 -1.57 -22.65 -3.48
C LYS A 54 -0.61 -22.17 -2.39
N ASN A 55 -0.07 -20.98 -2.54
CA ASN A 55 0.88 -20.38 -1.60
C ASN A 55 0.24 -19.38 -0.64
N LEU A 56 -1.06 -19.12 -0.76
CA LEU A 56 -1.79 -18.36 0.22
C LEU A 56 -1.87 -19.16 1.51
N GLN A 57 -1.18 -18.70 2.54
CA GLN A 57 -1.22 -19.33 3.85
C GLN A 57 -2.50 -18.91 4.58
N ILE A 58 -3.59 -19.61 4.27
CA ILE A 58 -4.88 -19.47 4.92
C ILE A 58 -5.01 -20.65 5.90
N ASP A 59 -5.43 -20.41 7.14
CA ASP A 59 -5.67 -21.50 8.08
C ASP A 59 -6.98 -22.22 7.73
N GLU A 60 -6.89 -23.47 7.34
CA GLU A 60 -8.04 -24.29 6.97
C GLU A 60 -8.88 -24.77 8.16
N LYS A 61 -8.38 -24.59 9.39
CA LYS A 61 -8.98 -25.18 10.61
C LYS A 61 -10.20 -24.47 11.18
N GLY A 62 -10.74 -23.51 10.49
CA GLY A 62 -12.15 -23.15 10.61
C GLY A 62 -12.73 -22.79 11.97
N ASN A 63 -11.92 -22.41 12.96
CA ASN A 63 -12.40 -22.07 14.30
C ASN A 63 -12.83 -20.60 14.46
N GLY A 64 -13.02 -19.89 13.35
CA GLY A 64 -13.59 -18.54 13.39
C GLY A 64 -12.67 -17.44 13.87
N GLN A 65 -11.54 -17.73 14.45
CA GLN A 65 -10.54 -16.74 14.79
C GLN A 65 -9.65 -16.51 13.58
N ALA A 66 -9.76 -15.35 12.99
CA ALA A 66 -8.97 -14.78 11.91
C ALA A 66 -7.85 -15.70 11.41
N ASP A 67 -8.24 -16.68 10.63
CA ASP A 67 -7.51 -17.89 10.31
C ASP A 67 -6.37 -17.64 9.31
N MET A 68 -6.00 -16.40 9.16
CA MET A 68 -4.92 -15.99 8.29
C MET A 68 -3.68 -15.81 9.13
N LYS A 69 -2.66 -16.59 8.82
CA LYS A 69 -1.35 -16.43 9.41
C LYS A 69 -0.91 -14.97 9.31
N LYS A 70 -0.20 -14.52 10.32
CA LYS A 70 0.48 -13.23 10.30
C LYS A 70 1.33 -13.10 9.03
N LEU A 71 1.58 -11.87 8.60
CA LEU A 71 2.51 -11.63 7.51
C LEU A 71 3.90 -12.14 7.90
N ASP A 72 4.47 -13.03 7.11
CA ASP A 72 5.80 -13.57 7.34
C ASP A 72 6.86 -12.86 6.51
N ALA A 73 7.18 -11.65 6.93
CA ALA A 73 8.22 -10.86 6.27
C ALA A 73 9.64 -11.37 6.53
N ALA A 74 9.84 -12.32 7.46
CA ALA A 74 11.18 -12.87 7.73
C ALA A 74 11.77 -13.54 6.49
N HIS A 75 10.93 -14.28 5.78
CA HIS A 75 11.31 -15.05 4.61
C HIS A 75 11.15 -14.30 3.28
N LEU A 76 10.88 -13.00 3.32
CA LEU A 76 10.81 -12.19 2.12
C LEU A 76 12.15 -11.53 1.80
N PRO A 77 12.55 -11.44 0.52
CA PRO A 77 13.73 -10.72 0.11
C PRO A 77 13.56 -9.19 0.24
N PRO A 78 14.65 -8.40 0.22
CA PRO A 78 14.64 -6.98 0.59
C PRO A 78 13.65 -6.10 -0.17
N ILE A 79 13.55 -6.23 -1.50
CA ILE A 79 12.61 -5.41 -2.31
C ILE A 79 11.18 -5.81 -1.99
N ALA A 80 10.88 -7.10 -1.86
CA ALA A 80 9.54 -7.56 -1.49
C ALA A 80 9.12 -7.02 -0.11
N LYS A 81 10.03 -7.03 0.89
CA LYS A 81 9.80 -6.40 2.22
C LYS A 81 9.47 -4.92 2.10
N PHE A 82 10.24 -4.21 1.28
CA PHE A 82 10.02 -2.78 1.07
C PHE A 82 8.68 -2.49 0.40
N LEU A 83 8.34 -3.25 -0.63
CA LEU A 83 7.03 -3.12 -1.30
C LEU A 83 5.89 -3.47 -0.35
N MET A 84 6.03 -4.51 0.46
CA MET A 84 5.04 -4.86 1.48
C MET A 84 4.82 -3.70 2.46
N TRP A 85 5.90 -3.04 2.91
CA TRP A 85 5.79 -1.87 3.77
C TRP A 85 5.08 -0.70 3.07
N LEU A 86 5.36 -0.43 1.81
CA LEU A 86 4.69 0.61 1.02
C LEU A 86 3.19 0.32 0.90
N ILE A 87 2.85 -0.91 0.51
CA ILE A 87 1.46 -1.37 0.38
C ILE A 87 0.72 -1.23 1.71
N LEU A 88 1.32 -1.70 2.80
CA LEU A 88 0.69 -1.69 4.11
C LEU A 88 0.48 -0.29 4.65
N SER A 89 1.41 0.62 4.39
CA SER A 89 1.46 1.94 5.03
C SER A 89 0.85 3.08 4.19
N HIS A 90 0.40 2.83 2.96
CA HIS A 90 0.03 3.93 2.06
C HIS A 90 -1.19 4.73 2.55
N HIS A 91 -2.14 4.14 3.26
CA HIS A 91 -3.22 4.87 3.90
C HIS A 91 -2.94 5.20 5.36
N ARG A 92 -2.30 4.28 6.09
CA ARG A 92 -2.11 4.39 7.53
C ARG A 92 -0.80 3.73 7.93
N LEU A 93 0.01 4.42 8.72
CA LEU A 93 1.14 3.78 9.36
C LEU A 93 0.62 2.74 10.37
N PRO A 94 1.20 1.53 10.40
CA PRO A 94 0.91 0.57 11.46
C PRO A 94 1.14 1.24 12.81
N SER A 95 0.13 1.19 13.70
CA SER A 95 0.32 1.68 15.06
C SER A 95 1.29 0.75 15.76
N MET A 96 2.37 1.29 16.22
CA MET A 96 3.20 0.59 17.19
C MET A 96 2.50 0.65 18.55
N ASP A 97 2.66 -0.39 19.37
CA ASP A 97 2.12 -0.43 20.72
C ASP A 97 2.44 0.85 21.47
N LYS A 98 1.65 1.17 22.51
CA LYS A 98 1.70 2.45 23.26
C LYS A 98 3.12 2.86 23.69
N ASP A 99 4.04 1.90 23.79
CA ASP A 99 5.46 2.10 24.10
C ASP A 99 6.38 2.18 22.86
N GLY A 100 5.82 2.11 21.64
CA GLY A 100 6.51 1.79 20.41
C GLY A 100 7.42 2.88 19.82
N TRP A 101 7.19 4.15 20.14
CA TRP A 101 8.01 5.23 19.57
C TRP A 101 9.41 5.32 20.18
N VAL A 102 9.60 4.83 21.39
CA VAL A 102 10.89 4.91 22.12
C VAL A 102 11.94 3.93 21.56
N ASN A 103 11.51 2.89 20.85
CA ASN A 103 12.38 1.83 20.35
C ASN A 103 12.36 1.62 18.82
N VAL A 104 11.88 2.60 18.06
CA VAL A 104 11.80 2.50 16.57
C VAL A 104 13.16 2.22 15.93
N GLU A 105 14.24 2.72 16.50
CA GLU A 105 15.60 2.47 15.98
C GLU A 105 16.06 1.01 16.11
N LYS A 106 15.42 0.23 17.00
CA LYS A 106 15.78 -1.17 17.26
C LYS A 106 14.80 -2.19 16.65
N LYS A 107 13.63 -1.75 16.16
CA LYS A 107 12.66 -2.67 15.54
C LYS A 107 12.94 -2.79 14.05
N SER A 108 13.28 -3.99 13.62
CA SER A 108 13.37 -4.32 12.19
C SER A 108 11.99 -4.27 11.53
N PHE A 109 11.92 -4.13 10.20
CA PHE A 109 10.66 -4.27 9.46
C PHE A 109 9.93 -5.57 9.80
N HIS A 110 10.67 -6.66 10.02
CA HIS A 110 10.11 -7.95 10.42
C HIS A 110 9.25 -7.85 11.69
N SER A 111 9.71 -7.15 12.73
CA SER A 111 8.95 -7.03 13.97
C SER A 111 7.64 -6.24 13.82
N ILE A 112 7.58 -5.33 12.84
CA ILE A 112 6.35 -4.59 12.51
C ILE A 112 5.36 -5.55 11.84
N PHE A 113 5.80 -6.30 10.84
CA PHE A 113 4.91 -7.21 10.09
C PHE A 113 4.43 -8.38 10.94
N SER A 114 5.28 -8.97 11.77
CA SER A 114 4.90 -10.08 12.64
C SER A 114 3.84 -9.74 13.68
N SER A 115 3.64 -8.45 13.98
CA SER A 115 2.56 -7.99 14.85
C SER A 115 1.21 -7.80 14.13
N LEU A 116 1.20 -7.82 12.80
CA LEU A 116 0.01 -7.55 12.00
C LEU A 116 -0.69 -8.86 11.62
N ASN A 117 -1.96 -8.93 11.92
CA ASN A 117 -2.84 -10.04 11.58
C ASN A 117 -4.02 -9.56 10.72
N ALA A 118 -4.89 -10.48 10.37
CA ALA A 118 -6.08 -10.21 9.56
C ALA A 118 -7.03 -9.17 10.15
N CYS A 119 -7.01 -8.99 11.46
CA CYS A 119 -7.83 -7.99 12.15
C CYS A 119 -7.20 -6.61 12.19
N TRP A 120 -6.03 -6.41 11.56
CA TRP A 120 -5.38 -5.11 11.54
C TRP A 120 -6.30 -4.01 10.99
N GLY A 121 -6.68 -3.10 11.87
CA GLY A 121 -7.56 -1.97 11.56
C GLY A 121 -9.06 -2.26 11.61
N TYR A 122 -9.48 -3.51 11.80
CA TYR A 122 -10.88 -3.89 11.99
C TYR A 122 -10.99 -4.97 13.06
N GLU A 123 -11.57 -4.60 14.18
CA GLU A 123 -11.86 -5.50 15.29
C GLU A 123 -13.32 -5.95 15.20
N SER A 124 -13.62 -6.88 14.31
CA SER A 124 -14.95 -7.49 14.27
C SER A 124 -14.82 -9.01 14.35
N GLU A 125 -15.41 -9.57 15.39
CA GLU A 125 -15.56 -11.01 15.61
C GLU A 125 -16.91 -11.54 15.12
N ALA A 126 -17.71 -10.72 14.44
CA ALA A 126 -19.00 -11.14 13.92
C ALA A 126 -18.82 -12.29 12.90
N GLU A 127 -19.68 -13.29 12.97
CA GLU A 127 -19.63 -14.48 12.11
C GLU A 127 -19.71 -14.11 10.63
N GLU A 128 -20.53 -13.12 10.28
CA GLU A 128 -20.64 -12.58 8.93
C GLU A 128 -19.32 -11.96 8.44
N ALA A 129 -18.58 -11.28 9.32
CA ALA A 129 -17.26 -10.72 8.98
C ALA A 129 -16.24 -11.83 8.72
N ILE A 130 -16.29 -12.91 9.49
CA ILE A 130 -15.43 -14.09 9.30
C ILE A 130 -15.72 -14.78 7.97
N MET A 131 -16.98 -15.01 7.65
CA MET A 131 -17.38 -15.59 6.37
C MET A 131 -16.98 -14.71 5.19
N CYS A 132 -17.15 -13.40 5.31
CA CYS A 132 -16.75 -12.44 4.29
C CYS A 132 -15.23 -12.43 4.09
N ARG A 133 -14.44 -12.59 5.18
CA ARG A 133 -12.98 -12.73 5.10
C ARG A 133 -12.56 -13.90 4.26
N ARG A 134 -13.18 -15.07 4.45
CA ARG A 134 -12.88 -16.26 3.63
C ARG A 134 -13.13 -16.03 2.15
N SER A 135 -14.22 -15.34 1.79
CA SER A 135 -14.54 -15.05 0.40
C SER A 135 -13.59 -14.04 -0.29
N CYS A 136 -12.82 -13.26 0.48
CA CYS A 136 -11.84 -12.31 -0.09
C CYS A 136 -10.65 -12.97 -0.79
N PHE A 137 -10.46 -14.28 -0.64
CA PHE A 137 -9.36 -15.04 -1.24
C PHE A 137 -9.84 -16.11 -2.22
N VAL A 138 -11.01 -15.91 -2.80
CA VAL A 138 -11.55 -16.71 -3.89
C VAL A 138 -11.55 -15.85 -5.15
N PHE A 139 -10.83 -16.27 -6.17
CA PHE A 139 -10.59 -15.51 -7.40
C PHE A 139 -11.20 -16.20 -8.63
N PRO A 140 -12.53 -16.27 -8.75
CA PRO A 140 -13.20 -17.01 -9.84
C PRO A 140 -12.88 -16.43 -11.23
N GLU A 141 -12.56 -15.14 -11.31
CA GLU A 141 -12.15 -14.45 -12.52
C GLU A 141 -10.61 -14.38 -12.69
N GLY A 142 -9.87 -15.08 -11.82
CA GLY A 142 -8.42 -14.99 -11.76
C GLY A 142 -7.90 -13.68 -11.17
N LEU A 143 -6.57 -13.60 -11.04
CA LEU A 143 -5.88 -12.39 -10.59
C LEU A 143 -5.47 -11.52 -11.79
N LEU A 144 -5.12 -10.26 -11.51
CA LEU A 144 -4.66 -9.29 -12.53
C LEU A 144 -3.42 -9.79 -13.30
N VAL A 145 -2.63 -10.68 -12.71
CA VAL A 145 -1.46 -11.31 -13.35
C VAL A 145 -1.83 -12.04 -14.66
N GLU A 146 -3.06 -12.52 -14.80
CA GLU A 146 -3.52 -13.26 -15.99
C GLU A 146 -4.43 -12.41 -16.88
N ASN A 147 -5.34 -11.64 -16.30
CA ASN A 147 -6.52 -11.13 -17.01
C ASN A 147 -6.47 -9.62 -17.30
N ALA A 148 -5.42 -8.92 -16.87
CA ALA A 148 -5.30 -7.47 -16.99
C ALA A 148 -4.12 -7.06 -17.86
N ALA A 149 -4.36 -6.81 -19.14
CA ALA A 149 -3.30 -6.56 -20.12
C ALA A 149 -2.51 -5.26 -19.86
N ALA A 150 -3.20 -4.18 -19.47
CA ALA A 150 -2.56 -2.90 -19.18
C ALA A 150 -1.73 -2.99 -17.90
N TRP A 151 -2.24 -3.65 -16.87
CA TRP A 151 -1.51 -3.92 -15.64
C TRP A 151 -0.26 -4.78 -15.90
N ARG A 152 -0.37 -5.86 -16.65
CA ARG A 152 0.78 -6.71 -17.03
C ARG A 152 1.85 -5.94 -17.79
N LYS A 153 1.44 -5.05 -18.71
CA LYS A 153 2.39 -4.17 -19.42
C LYS A 153 3.13 -3.25 -18.46
N ALA A 154 2.44 -2.66 -17.49
CA ALA A 154 3.03 -1.80 -16.48
C ALA A 154 4.01 -2.59 -15.58
N ILE A 155 3.60 -3.74 -15.08
CA ILE A 155 4.42 -4.62 -14.24
C ILE A 155 5.67 -5.09 -14.98
N LYS A 156 5.56 -5.55 -16.23
CA LYS A 156 6.72 -5.93 -17.05
C LYS A 156 7.74 -4.79 -17.14
N LYS A 157 7.28 -3.57 -17.40
CA LYS A 157 8.14 -2.38 -17.46
C LYS A 157 8.86 -2.14 -16.13
N TRP A 158 8.15 -2.21 -15.02
CA TRP A 158 8.71 -1.87 -13.71
C TRP A 158 9.59 -2.97 -13.14
N CYS A 159 9.20 -4.23 -13.29
CA CYS A 159 10.07 -5.35 -12.92
C CYS A 159 11.35 -5.37 -13.75
N GLY A 160 11.28 -5.06 -15.06
CA GLY A 160 12.48 -4.92 -15.89
C GLY A 160 13.41 -3.81 -15.42
N ARG A 161 12.89 -2.67 -15.00
CA ARG A 161 13.70 -1.58 -14.40
C ARG A 161 14.33 -1.99 -13.07
N LEU A 162 13.57 -2.62 -12.19
CA LEU A 162 14.08 -3.10 -10.91
C LEU A 162 15.19 -4.13 -11.10
N LEU A 163 15.05 -5.02 -12.08
CA LEU A 163 16.08 -6.01 -12.43
C LEU A 163 17.36 -5.34 -12.97
N ASN A 164 17.22 -4.34 -13.83
CA ASN A 164 18.36 -3.61 -14.39
C ASN A 164 19.12 -2.80 -13.33
N ASP A 165 18.41 -2.22 -12.38
CA ASP A 165 18.99 -1.38 -11.32
C ASP A 165 19.19 -2.13 -10.00
N TYR A 166 19.10 -3.47 -10.01
CA TYR A 166 19.03 -4.29 -8.81
C TYR A 166 20.21 -4.06 -7.85
N ASP A 167 21.44 -4.14 -8.34
CA ASP A 167 22.64 -4.02 -7.50
C ASP A 167 22.76 -2.61 -6.90
N ARG A 168 22.38 -1.58 -7.67
CA ARG A 168 22.33 -0.21 -7.18
C ARG A 168 21.26 -0.02 -6.09
N LEU A 169 20.10 -0.66 -6.24
CA LEU A 169 19.06 -0.64 -5.22
C LEU A 169 19.52 -1.32 -3.95
N MET A 170 20.17 -2.48 -4.05
CA MET A 170 20.71 -3.18 -2.89
C MET A 170 21.78 -2.36 -2.16
N ASP A 171 22.65 -1.67 -2.88
CA ASP A 171 23.62 -0.75 -2.28
C ASP A 171 22.96 0.41 -1.55
N ILE A 172 21.92 1.03 -2.16
CA ILE A 172 21.17 2.12 -1.54
C ILE A 172 20.41 1.64 -0.29
N MET A 173 19.82 0.45 -0.33
CA MET A 173 19.09 -0.12 0.81
C MET A 173 20.04 -0.45 1.99
N GLY A 174 21.29 -0.86 1.70
CA GLY A 174 22.32 -0.99 2.73
C GLY A 174 22.23 -2.24 3.61
N GLY A 175 21.58 -3.30 3.14
CA GLY A 175 21.48 -4.57 3.87
C GLY A 175 20.53 -4.49 5.08
N GLU A 176 20.88 -5.15 6.18
CA GLU A 176 20.02 -5.22 7.39
C GLU A 176 19.85 -3.87 8.10
N THR A 177 20.85 -2.99 7.97
CA THR A 177 20.83 -1.66 8.59
C THR A 177 20.59 -0.60 7.52
N TYR A 178 19.37 -0.19 7.34
CA TYR A 178 18.98 0.79 6.33
C TYR A 178 19.74 2.11 6.46
N LYS A 179 20.38 2.51 5.37
CA LYS A 179 21.07 3.81 5.29
C LYS A 179 20.07 4.97 5.49
N PRO A 180 20.49 6.10 6.10
CA PRO A 180 19.61 7.28 6.24
C PRO A 180 19.04 7.76 4.90
N SER A 181 19.82 7.70 3.81
CA SER A 181 19.39 8.02 2.45
C SER A 181 18.23 7.14 1.98
N PHE A 182 18.26 5.85 2.32
CA PHE A 182 17.16 4.94 1.99
C PHE A 182 15.88 5.30 2.75
N ARG A 183 15.98 5.71 4.02
CA ARG A 183 14.79 6.18 4.78
C ARG A 183 14.13 7.37 4.11
N ALA A 184 14.89 8.33 3.62
CA ALA A 184 14.37 9.46 2.87
C ALA A 184 13.66 9.00 1.58
N ILE A 185 14.30 8.11 0.80
CA ILE A 185 13.71 7.53 -0.41
C ILE A 185 12.40 6.80 -0.06
N ALA A 186 12.38 6.01 1.00
CA ALA A 186 11.17 5.31 1.44
C ALA A 186 10.00 6.26 1.76
N HIS A 187 10.28 7.36 2.47
CA HIS A 187 9.26 8.37 2.76
C HIS A 187 8.76 9.08 1.50
N TYR A 188 9.66 9.45 0.58
CA TYR A 188 9.27 10.08 -0.69
C TYR A 188 8.47 9.12 -1.57
N THR A 189 8.86 7.85 -1.64
CA THR A 189 8.12 6.84 -2.40
C THR A 189 6.71 6.63 -1.82
N ARG A 190 6.62 6.53 -0.50
CA ARG A 190 5.32 6.44 0.20
C ARG A 190 4.46 7.68 -0.05
N LEU A 191 5.03 8.88 0.05
CA LEU A 191 4.33 10.14 -0.21
C LEU A 191 3.80 10.18 -1.65
N SER A 192 4.62 9.81 -2.63
CA SER A 192 4.22 9.76 -4.03
C SER A 192 3.05 8.80 -4.26
N LEU A 193 3.09 7.62 -3.63
CA LEU A 193 2.02 6.64 -3.70
C LEU A 193 0.72 7.17 -3.07
N MET A 194 0.79 7.73 -1.85
CA MET A 194 -0.36 8.29 -1.15
C MET A 194 -1.04 9.41 -1.95
N LEU A 195 -0.24 10.37 -2.43
CA LEU A 195 -0.77 11.51 -3.20
C LEU A 195 -1.42 11.04 -4.51
N ALA A 196 -0.81 10.06 -5.18
CA ALA A 196 -1.33 9.50 -6.41
C ALA A 196 -2.65 8.76 -6.17
N ASP A 197 -2.70 7.90 -5.18
CA ASP A 197 -3.90 7.14 -4.84
C ASP A 197 -5.05 8.06 -4.47
N HIS A 198 -4.83 9.02 -3.57
CA HIS A 198 -5.85 10.01 -3.20
C HIS A 198 -6.33 10.83 -4.40
N TYR A 199 -5.40 11.27 -5.27
CA TYR A 199 -5.77 12.03 -6.46
C TYR A 199 -6.64 11.20 -7.41
N ILE A 200 -6.19 9.99 -7.78
CA ILE A 200 -6.94 9.12 -8.71
C ILE A 200 -8.29 8.71 -8.11
N SER A 201 -8.34 8.38 -6.81
CA SER A 201 -9.59 8.05 -6.12
C SER A 201 -10.58 9.21 -6.06
N SER A 202 -10.12 10.46 -6.11
CA SER A 202 -10.97 11.66 -6.10
C SER A 202 -11.61 11.96 -7.46
N LEU A 203 -11.06 11.44 -8.56
CA LEU A 203 -11.53 11.72 -9.90
C LEU A 203 -12.96 11.15 -10.11
N PRO A 204 -13.79 11.85 -10.90
CA PRO A 204 -15.09 11.33 -11.31
C PRO A 204 -14.90 10.06 -12.17
N GLU A 205 -16.01 9.36 -12.41
CA GLU A 205 -16.06 8.23 -13.32
C GLU A 205 -15.66 8.70 -14.74
N GLU A 206 -14.45 8.31 -15.18
CA GLU A 206 -14.02 8.44 -16.56
C GLU A 206 -13.94 7.05 -17.18
N THR A 207 -14.86 6.79 -18.08
CA THR A 207 -14.93 5.48 -18.73
C THR A 207 -14.32 5.55 -20.12
N ASP A 208 -13.03 5.46 -20.23
CA ASP A 208 -12.41 4.93 -21.45
C ASP A 208 -12.55 3.39 -21.42
N LYS A 209 -13.80 2.96 -21.66
CA LYS A 209 -14.25 1.56 -21.54
C LYS A 209 -13.55 0.59 -22.50
N GLY A 210 -12.73 1.10 -23.42
CA GLY A 210 -12.03 0.28 -24.42
C GLY A 210 -10.66 -0.20 -23.98
N ARG A 211 -10.02 0.50 -23.03
CA ARG A 211 -8.62 0.22 -22.62
C ARG A 211 -8.50 -0.80 -21.50
N TRP A 212 -9.51 -0.91 -20.65
CA TRP A 212 -9.45 -1.67 -19.41
C TRP A 212 -10.13 -3.04 -19.54
N ALA A 213 -9.67 -3.99 -18.74
CA ALA A 213 -10.29 -5.30 -18.69
C ALA A 213 -11.76 -5.19 -18.27
N LYS A 214 -12.66 -5.78 -19.07
CA LYS A 214 -14.10 -5.82 -18.80
C LYS A 214 -14.41 -6.93 -17.80
N ASN A 215 -13.88 -6.80 -16.59
CA ASN A 215 -14.23 -7.65 -15.48
C ASN A 215 -15.00 -6.83 -14.44
N ASP A 216 -15.76 -7.48 -13.58
CA ASP A 216 -16.51 -6.82 -12.51
C ASP A 216 -15.64 -6.45 -11.30
N LEU A 217 -14.30 -6.30 -11.50
CA LEU A 217 -13.37 -5.90 -10.48
C LEU A 217 -13.27 -4.38 -10.41
N TRP A 218 -13.75 -3.81 -9.32
CA TRP A 218 -13.84 -2.37 -9.09
C TRP A 218 -12.97 -1.96 -7.91
N ALA A 219 -12.22 -0.87 -8.09
CA ALA A 219 -11.35 -0.34 -7.04
C ALA A 219 -12.11 0.48 -6.01
N ASN A 220 -13.05 1.32 -6.46
CA ASN A 220 -13.75 2.22 -5.57
C ASN A 220 -15.19 2.50 -6.01
N THR A 221 -15.95 3.04 -5.07
CA THR A 221 -17.34 3.47 -5.26
C THR A 221 -17.53 4.89 -4.79
N ASP A 222 -18.46 5.60 -5.39
CA ASP A 222 -18.86 6.92 -4.91
C ASP A 222 -19.57 6.78 -3.57
N GLY A 223 -19.08 7.46 -2.54
CA GLY A 223 -19.58 7.35 -1.18
C GLY A 223 -21.00 7.88 -0.97
N LYS A 224 -21.50 8.73 -1.89
CA LYS A 224 -22.85 9.29 -1.80
C LYS A 224 -23.87 8.47 -2.58
N THR A 225 -23.50 8.01 -3.76
CA THR A 225 -24.41 7.33 -4.70
C THR A 225 -24.27 5.81 -4.66
N GLY A 226 -23.18 5.28 -4.11
CA GLY A 226 -22.83 3.85 -4.15
C GLY A 226 -22.48 3.35 -5.55
N LYS A 227 -22.33 4.24 -6.54
CA LYS A 227 -21.93 3.85 -7.89
C LYS A 227 -20.47 3.43 -7.94
N LYS A 228 -20.20 2.37 -8.67
CA LYS A 228 -18.85 1.93 -9.00
C LYS A 228 -18.16 3.00 -9.86
N LYS A 229 -16.93 3.38 -9.53
CA LYS A 229 -16.24 4.51 -10.18
C LYS A 229 -15.18 4.07 -11.17
N GLN A 230 -14.25 3.21 -10.76
CA GLN A 230 -13.09 2.84 -11.55
C GLN A 230 -12.88 1.33 -11.50
N PHE A 231 -12.52 0.73 -12.64
CA PHE A 231 -12.06 -0.66 -12.65
C PHE A 231 -10.76 -0.78 -11.84
N LEU A 232 -10.54 -1.95 -11.24
CA LEU A 232 -9.34 -2.20 -10.44
C LEU A 232 -8.07 -2.05 -11.28
N GLU A 233 -8.04 -2.59 -12.50
CA GLU A 233 -6.91 -2.43 -13.42
C GLU A 233 -6.65 -0.96 -13.75
N GLU A 234 -7.71 -0.22 -14.09
CA GLU A 234 -7.65 1.21 -14.38
C GLU A 234 -7.02 1.98 -13.21
N HIS A 235 -7.57 1.78 -12.02
CA HIS A 235 -7.11 2.45 -10.82
C HIS A 235 -5.62 2.21 -10.57
N LEU A 236 -5.18 0.96 -10.56
CA LEU A 236 -3.79 0.60 -10.27
C LEU A 236 -2.80 1.16 -11.31
N VAL A 237 -3.15 1.10 -12.60
CA VAL A 237 -2.29 1.64 -13.66
C VAL A 237 -2.21 3.17 -13.58
N ARG A 238 -3.34 3.85 -13.37
CA ARG A 238 -3.37 5.32 -13.25
C ARG A 238 -2.66 5.81 -11.98
N VAL A 239 -2.80 5.09 -10.87
CA VAL A 239 -2.04 5.40 -9.63
C VAL A 239 -0.54 5.26 -9.89
N CYS A 240 -0.11 4.22 -10.59
CA CYS A 240 1.30 4.03 -10.95
C CYS A 240 1.83 5.18 -11.85
N GLU A 241 1.08 5.58 -12.88
CA GLU A 241 1.43 6.69 -13.76
C GLU A 241 1.52 8.01 -12.98
N GLN A 242 0.54 8.29 -12.13
CA GLN A 242 0.50 9.50 -11.32
C GLN A 242 1.60 9.53 -10.26
N ALA A 243 1.86 8.42 -9.57
CA ALA A 243 2.96 8.31 -8.60
C ALA A 243 4.32 8.56 -9.26
N THR A 244 4.50 8.04 -10.48
CA THR A 244 5.70 8.29 -11.29
C THR A 244 5.84 9.78 -11.60
N HIS A 245 4.75 10.42 -12.02
CA HIS A 245 4.76 11.86 -12.30
C HIS A 245 5.11 12.69 -11.06
N ILE A 246 4.53 12.37 -9.91
CA ILE A 246 4.83 13.03 -8.64
C ILE A 246 6.29 12.82 -8.26
N ALA A 247 6.81 11.58 -8.33
CA ALA A 247 8.19 11.27 -7.98
C ALA A 247 9.20 12.06 -8.83
N HIS A 248 8.92 12.28 -10.11
CA HIS A 248 9.75 13.11 -10.98
C HIS A 248 9.71 14.60 -10.63
N ARG A 249 8.63 15.08 -10.04
CA ARG A 249 8.48 16.50 -9.66
C ARG A 249 8.95 16.82 -8.25
N LEU A 250 8.98 15.83 -7.35
CA LEU A 250 9.37 16.03 -5.95
C LEU A 250 10.69 16.77 -5.75
N PRO A 251 11.77 16.51 -6.54
CA PRO A 251 13.03 17.24 -6.39
C PRO A 251 12.94 18.74 -6.69
N TYR A 252 11.91 19.15 -7.42
CA TYR A 252 11.70 20.53 -7.86
C TYR A 252 10.63 21.27 -7.04
N PHE A 253 10.07 20.64 -6.01
CA PHE A 253 9.01 21.26 -5.22
C PHE A 253 9.48 22.51 -4.49
N SER A 254 10.72 22.54 -4.01
CA SER A 254 11.31 23.73 -3.37
C SER A 254 11.30 24.94 -4.31
N ASP A 255 11.48 24.72 -5.61
CA ASP A 255 11.58 25.78 -6.61
C ASP A 255 10.21 26.22 -7.15
N GLN A 256 9.19 25.37 -6.97
CA GLN A 256 7.84 25.57 -7.54
C GLN A 256 6.80 25.95 -6.49
N MET A 257 7.07 25.70 -5.22
CA MET A 257 6.17 26.10 -4.13
C MET A 257 6.54 27.49 -3.65
N GLU A 258 5.56 28.38 -3.63
CA GLU A 258 5.72 29.64 -2.93
C GLU A 258 6.06 29.39 -1.45
N SER A 259 7.10 30.06 -0.97
CA SER A 259 7.44 29.99 0.44
C SER A 259 6.29 30.57 1.25
N VAL A 260 5.67 29.75 2.08
CA VAL A 260 4.63 30.20 3.01
C VAL A 260 5.31 30.91 4.17
N TYR A 261 5.56 32.20 4.00
CA TYR A 261 6.15 33.02 5.06
C TYR A 261 5.18 33.30 6.20
N ASP A 262 3.87 33.27 5.96
CA ASP A 262 2.85 33.49 6.98
C ASP A 262 2.10 32.20 7.33
N VAL A 263 2.44 31.66 8.50
CA VAL A 263 1.76 30.48 9.06
C VAL A 263 0.28 30.75 9.33
N LYS A 264 -0.15 32.03 9.44
CA LYS A 264 -1.57 32.38 9.59
C LYS A 264 -2.42 31.93 8.40
N ALA A 265 -1.83 31.89 7.20
CA ALA A 265 -2.51 31.40 5.99
C ALA A 265 -2.93 29.93 6.11
N LEU A 266 -2.24 29.14 6.93
CA LEU A 266 -2.54 27.72 7.20
C LEU A 266 -3.51 27.54 8.37
N ALA A 267 -3.76 28.58 9.16
CA ALA A 267 -4.56 28.53 10.39
C ALA A 267 -6.06 28.68 10.10
N LYS A 268 -6.63 27.84 9.23
CA LYS A 268 -8.10 27.62 9.24
C LYS A 268 -8.41 26.72 10.42
N LYS A 269 -9.41 27.08 11.24
CA LYS A 269 -9.87 26.21 12.33
C LYS A 269 -10.24 24.84 11.76
N SER A 270 -9.50 23.85 12.18
CA SER A 270 -9.74 22.47 11.77
C SER A 270 -11.00 21.92 12.44
N PRO A 271 -11.77 21.04 11.78
CA PRO A 271 -12.84 20.29 12.42
C PRO A 271 -12.33 19.62 13.71
N ALA A 272 -13.20 19.41 14.68
CA ALA A 272 -12.83 18.90 16.01
C ALA A 272 -11.99 17.60 15.96
N VAL A 273 -12.19 16.76 14.95
CA VAL A 273 -11.45 15.51 14.71
C VAL A 273 -9.98 15.76 14.33
N PHE A 274 -9.66 16.95 13.79
CA PHE A 274 -8.32 17.29 13.28
C PHE A 274 -7.65 18.41 14.08
N ARG A 275 -8.05 18.65 15.31
CA ARG A 275 -7.47 19.68 16.20
C ARG A 275 -5.95 19.57 16.38
N TRP A 276 -5.39 18.39 16.20
CA TRP A 276 -3.95 18.18 16.20
C TRP A 276 -3.22 19.00 15.12
N GLN A 277 -3.88 19.30 13.99
CA GLN A 277 -3.33 20.14 12.92
C GLN A 277 -3.13 21.58 13.43
N ASP A 278 -4.10 22.10 14.17
CA ASP A 278 -4.01 23.43 14.77
C ASP A 278 -2.84 23.49 15.77
N THR A 279 -2.67 22.44 16.58
CA THR A 279 -1.55 22.32 17.53
C THR A 279 -0.20 22.28 16.81
N VAL A 280 -0.08 21.64 15.65
CA VAL A 280 1.16 21.63 14.84
C VAL A 280 1.46 23.04 14.34
N VAL A 281 0.47 23.75 13.80
CA VAL A 281 0.63 25.14 13.34
C VAL A 281 1.09 26.06 14.46
N GLU A 282 0.49 25.94 15.65
CA GLU A 282 0.89 26.72 16.84
C GLU A 282 2.34 26.43 17.27
N LYS A 283 2.74 25.16 17.28
CA LYS A 283 4.13 24.78 17.60
C LYS A 283 5.14 25.29 16.57
N ILE A 284 4.82 25.25 15.29
CA ILE A 284 5.69 25.80 14.23
C ILE A 284 5.82 27.31 14.42
N ARG A 285 4.73 28.01 14.71
CA ARG A 285 4.75 29.45 14.99
C ARG A 285 5.65 29.78 16.18
N ALA A 286 5.44 29.12 17.30
CA ALA A 286 6.24 29.31 18.51
C ALA A 286 7.74 29.01 18.28
N PHE A 287 8.04 28.00 17.46
CA PHE A 287 9.42 27.68 17.11
C PHE A 287 10.07 28.79 16.27
N ARG A 288 9.36 29.34 15.28
CA ARG A 288 9.85 30.44 14.43
C ARG A 288 10.05 31.72 15.26
N GLU A 289 9.09 32.08 16.12
CA GLU A 289 9.20 33.23 17.01
C GLU A 289 10.43 33.13 17.93
N LYS A 290 10.76 31.92 18.38
CA LYS A 290 11.91 31.69 19.29
C LYS A 290 13.25 31.70 18.55
N ASN A 291 13.31 31.22 17.29
CA ASN A 291 14.58 31.00 16.60
C ASN A 291 14.85 32.00 15.48
N GLY A 292 13.96 32.97 15.26
CA GLY A 292 14.01 33.86 14.12
C GLY A 292 13.63 33.16 12.81
N ASP A 293 13.18 33.92 11.82
CA ASP A 293 12.96 33.41 10.46
C ASP A 293 14.32 33.08 9.82
N GLY A 294 14.78 31.84 9.99
CA GLY A 294 15.98 31.32 9.37
C GLY A 294 15.66 30.62 8.04
#